data_0c986d1244213d752bc0cd3cc7169461
#
_entry.id   0c986d1244213d752bc0cd3cc7169461
#
_cell.length_a   1.000
_cell.length_b   1.000
_cell.length_c   1.000
_cell.angle_alpha   90.00
_cell.angle_beta   90.00
_cell.angle_gamma   90.00
#
_symmetry.space_group_name_H-M   'P 1'
#
loop_
_entity.id
_entity.type
_entity.pdbx_description
1 polymer ?
#
loop_
_entity_poly.entity_id
_entity_poly.type
_entity_poly.pdbx_seq_one_letter_code
_entity_poly.pdbx_strand_id
1 'polypeptide(L)'
;MVKSVRFLLLLIAFVSMQIVAWGQPQERLVQVQVTPDHTNWLYKPGEKVKFKVVVLKCNIPQDNLEVRYEISEDMMKPHQTGKQPLKNEKLEINAGTMKKEGFLRCRAFVTCQGREYEGVATVGFSPEKLQPTTPLPVDFLEFWKSTKEAAEKWALEPIMTLLPERCTDKVNVYHVSFANNDYASRMYGILCVPKASGEYPAILKVPGAGIRAYNGEAERAGKGFIILEIGIHGIPVNLTGDVYHRLYNGALKNYHSFNMDNRDKYYYKRVYTGCVRAIDFIYTLPEFNGNLATFGGSQGGALSIVIAGLDARVKGLVSFYPALCDMA
;
A
#
# COMPACT_ATOMS: atom_id res chain seq x y z
N MET A 1 43.28 -34.93 -13.63
CA MET A 1 42.85 -33.93 -12.61
C MET A 1 42.73 -32.49 -13.16
N VAL A 2 43.68 -31.93 -13.88
CA VAL A 2 43.63 -30.52 -14.34
C VAL A 2 42.46 -30.22 -15.33
N LYS A 3 42.07 -31.16 -16.22
CA LYS A 3 40.95 -30.98 -17.16
C LYS A 3 39.57 -30.92 -16.45
N SER A 4 39.38 -31.70 -15.37
CA SER A 4 38.13 -31.75 -14.62
C SER A 4 37.92 -30.47 -13.79
N VAL A 5 38.98 -29.88 -13.25
CA VAL A 5 38.91 -28.63 -12.49
C VAL A 5 38.59 -27.44 -13.39
N ARG A 6 39.13 -27.38 -14.62
CA ARG A 6 38.79 -26.33 -15.60
C ARG A 6 37.33 -26.40 -16.05
N PHE A 7 36.80 -27.62 -16.23
CA PHE A 7 35.39 -27.79 -16.60
C PHE A 7 34.45 -27.36 -15.46
N LEU A 8 34.80 -27.68 -14.21
CA LEU A 8 34.03 -27.25 -13.01
C LEU A 8 34.06 -25.74 -12.85
N LEU A 9 35.20 -25.07 -13.05
CA LEU A 9 35.33 -23.62 -13.00
C LEU A 9 34.55 -22.92 -14.12
N LEU A 10 34.48 -23.47 -15.32
CA LEU A 10 33.64 -22.95 -16.41
C LEU A 10 32.13 -23.13 -16.12
N LEU A 11 31.74 -24.24 -15.51
CA LEU A 11 30.34 -24.48 -15.12
C LEU A 11 29.90 -23.51 -14.02
N ILE A 12 30.74 -23.24 -13.02
CA ILE A 12 30.49 -22.27 -11.97
C ILE A 12 30.40 -20.84 -12.53
N ALA A 13 31.29 -20.48 -13.48
CA ALA A 13 31.21 -19.18 -14.16
C ALA A 13 29.94 -19.02 -15.01
N PHE A 14 29.47 -20.09 -15.65
CA PHE A 14 28.23 -20.07 -16.45
C PHE A 14 26.98 -19.98 -15.57
N VAL A 15 26.95 -20.65 -14.40
CA VAL A 15 25.86 -20.57 -13.42
C VAL A 15 25.82 -19.19 -12.73
N SER A 16 26.98 -18.59 -12.41
CA SER A 16 27.03 -17.24 -11.84
C SER A 16 26.62 -16.14 -12.83
N MET A 17 26.85 -16.30 -14.13
CA MET A 17 26.32 -15.39 -15.15
C MET A 17 24.80 -15.47 -15.32
N GLN A 18 24.17 -16.59 -15.04
CA GLN A 18 22.71 -16.72 -15.11
C GLN A 18 22.00 -16.02 -13.93
N ILE A 19 22.64 -15.95 -12.76
CA ILE A 19 22.06 -15.31 -11.57
C ILE A 19 22.03 -13.77 -11.69
N VAL A 20 22.94 -13.18 -12.46
CA VAL A 20 23.00 -11.72 -12.67
C VAL A 20 21.92 -11.23 -13.67
N ALA A 21 21.39 -12.13 -14.53
CA ALA A 21 20.37 -11.77 -15.53
C ALA A 21 18.95 -11.58 -14.99
N TRP A 22 18.68 -11.91 -13.72
CA TRP A 22 17.33 -11.86 -13.12
C TRP A 22 17.01 -10.56 -12.38
N GLY A 23 17.91 -9.61 -12.39
CA GLY A 23 17.78 -8.35 -11.64
C GLY A 23 17.55 -7.08 -12.47
N GLN A 24 17.46 -7.16 -13.80
CA GLN A 24 17.15 -5.99 -14.61
C GLN A 24 15.64 -5.70 -14.59
N PRO A 25 15.23 -4.46 -14.32
CA PRO A 25 13.82 -4.08 -14.48
C PRO A 25 13.39 -4.41 -15.92
N GLN A 26 12.33 -5.19 -16.08
CA GLN A 26 11.74 -5.41 -17.39
C GLN A 26 11.15 -4.07 -17.86
N GLU A 27 11.88 -3.33 -18.69
CA GLU A 27 11.30 -2.20 -19.38
C GLU A 27 10.12 -2.72 -20.23
N ARG A 28 8.96 -2.09 -20.04
CA ARG A 28 7.80 -2.40 -20.87
C ARG A 28 8.10 -1.92 -22.28
N LEU A 29 8.37 -2.86 -23.19
CA LEU A 29 8.65 -2.56 -24.60
C LEU A 29 7.53 -1.76 -25.27
N VAL A 30 6.27 -1.95 -24.82
CA VAL A 30 5.12 -1.19 -25.31
C VAL A 30 4.40 -0.55 -24.14
N GLN A 31 4.13 0.74 -24.24
CA GLN A 31 3.37 1.53 -23.27
C GLN A 31 2.19 2.18 -23.98
N VAL A 32 1.00 2.04 -23.44
CA VAL A 32 -0.19 2.77 -23.88
C VAL A 32 -0.45 3.86 -22.86
N GLN A 33 -0.22 5.10 -23.24
CA GLN A 33 -0.43 6.26 -22.39
C GLN A 33 -1.79 6.88 -22.72
N VAL A 34 -2.63 7.05 -21.68
CA VAL A 34 -3.93 7.73 -21.79
C VAL A 34 -3.88 8.94 -20.86
N THR A 35 -4.17 10.11 -21.38
CA THR A 35 -4.13 11.37 -20.63
C THR A 35 -5.38 12.20 -20.93
N PRO A 36 -6.02 12.83 -19.93
CA PRO A 36 -7.10 13.77 -20.17
C PRO A 36 -6.59 15.11 -20.71
N ASP A 37 -7.49 15.93 -21.23
CA ASP A 37 -7.21 17.29 -21.68
C ASP A 37 -7.02 18.29 -20.53
N HIS A 38 -7.51 18.00 -19.33
CA HIS A 38 -7.24 18.78 -18.11
C HIS A 38 -6.02 18.22 -17.36
N THR A 39 -5.06 19.10 -17.06
CA THR A 39 -3.82 18.70 -16.35
C THR A 39 -4.03 18.29 -14.91
N ASN A 40 -5.08 18.78 -14.24
CA ASN A 40 -5.47 18.41 -12.88
C ASN A 40 -6.39 17.20 -12.81
N TRP A 41 -6.84 16.67 -13.96
CA TRP A 41 -7.74 15.51 -14.09
C TRP A 41 -9.12 15.71 -13.46
N LEU A 42 -9.55 16.97 -13.24
CA LEU A 42 -10.80 17.33 -12.61
C LEU A 42 -11.72 18.08 -13.59
N TYR A 43 -13.02 17.77 -13.50
CA TYR A 43 -14.09 18.33 -14.32
C TYR A 43 -15.31 18.64 -13.45
N LYS A 44 -16.19 19.49 -13.96
CA LYS A 44 -17.51 19.73 -13.36
C LYS A 44 -18.56 18.88 -14.07
N PRO A 45 -19.63 18.42 -13.39
CA PRO A 45 -20.75 17.78 -14.05
C PRO A 45 -21.27 18.59 -15.23
N GLY A 46 -21.46 17.95 -16.38
CA GLY A 46 -21.80 18.60 -17.66
C GLY A 46 -20.62 18.98 -18.53
N GLU A 47 -19.42 19.08 -18.01
CA GLU A 47 -18.21 19.38 -18.78
C GLU A 47 -17.76 18.17 -19.61
N LYS A 48 -17.30 18.41 -20.85
CA LYS A 48 -16.89 17.35 -21.77
C LYS A 48 -15.43 16.97 -21.57
N VAL A 49 -15.15 15.68 -21.54
CA VAL A 49 -13.80 15.12 -21.42
C VAL A 49 -13.29 14.65 -22.76
N LYS A 50 -12.03 14.95 -23.03
CA LYS A 50 -11.26 14.36 -24.13
C LYS A 50 -10.06 13.61 -23.55
N PHE A 51 -9.89 12.36 -23.97
CA PHE A 51 -8.67 11.62 -23.69
C PHE A 51 -7.78 11.57 -24.92
N LYS A 52 -6.49 11.76 -24.69
CA LYS A 52 -5.43 11.56 -25.67
C LYS A 52 -4.75 10.22 -25.39
N VAL A 53 -4.67 9.38 -26.41
CA VAL A 53 -3.93 8.11 -26.37
C VAL A 53 -2.66 8.24 -27.19
N VAL A 54 -1.53 7.84 -26.63
CA VAL A 54 -0.23 7.71 -27.28
C VAL A 54 0.29 6.31 -27.01
N VAL A 55 0.84 5.67 -28.02
CA VAL A 55 1.47 4.35 -27.89
C VAL A 55 2.96 4.50 -28.13
N LEU A 56 3.76 4.07 -27.17
CA LEU A 56 5.21 4.04 -27.26
C LEU A 56 5.68 2.59 -27.41
N LYS A 57 6.61 2.35 -28.34
CA LYS A 57 7.36 1.12 -28.45
C LYS A 57 8.85 1.43 -28.31
N CYS A 58 9.52 0.89 -27.29
CA CYS A 58 10.89 1.27 -26.94
C CYS A 58 11.07 2.79 -26.80
N ASN A 59 10.10 3.47 -26.14
CA ASN A 59 10.02 4.91 -25.96
C ASN A 59 9.84 5.72 -27.26
N ILE A 60 9.59 5.10 -28.41
CA ILE A 60 9.33 5.75 -29.70
C ILE A 60 7.82 5.78 -29.95
N PRO A 61 7.22 6.96 -30.21
CA PRO A 61 5.80 7.04 -30.57
C PRO A 61 5.49 6.21 -31.81
N GLN A 62 4.34 5.58 -31.80
CA GLN A 62 3.84 4.74 -32.90
C GLN A 62 2.70 5.45 -33.63
N ASP A 63 2.57 5.18 -34.93
CA ASP A 63 1.46 5.66 -35.75
C ASP A 63 0.76 4.49 -36.44
N ASN A 64 -0.46 4.74 -36.98
CA ASN A 64 -1.26 3.78 -37.72
C ASN A 64 -1.61 2.47 -36.98
N LEU A 65 -1.35 2.37 -35.67
CA LEU A 65 -1.82 1.24 -34.85
C LEU A 65 -3.32 1.41 -34.53
N GLU A 66 -4.06 0.33 -34.65
CA GLU A 66 -5.45 0.30 -34.24
C GLU A 66 -5.56 0.28 -32.71
N VAL A 67 -6.27 1.25 -32.15
CA VAL A 67 -6.58 1.37 -30.74
C VAL A 67 -8.05 1.02 -30.52
N ARG A 68 -8.33 -0.02 -29.73
CA ARG A 68 -9.64 -0.30 -29.16
C ARG A 68 -9.78 0.48 -27.87
N TYR A 69 -10.92 1.08 -27.61
CA TYR A 69 -11.14 1.82 -26.36
C TYR A 69 -12.51 1.57 -25.77
N GLU A 70 -12.60 1.77 -24.47
CA GLU A 70 -13.79 1.64 -23.64
C GLU A 70 -13.90 2.85 -22.71
N ILE A 71 -15.10 3.46 -22.65
CA ILE A 71 -15.43 4.53 -21.71
C ILE A 71 -16.50 4.01 -20.77
N SER A 72 -16.28 4.16 -19.47
CA SER A 72 -17.23 3.74 -18.42
C SER A 72 -17.20 4.71 -17.24
N GLU A 73 -18.24 4.74 -16.43
CA GLU A 73 -18.08 5.14 -15.03
C GLU A 73 -17.10 4.16 -14.36
N ASP A 74 -16.41 4.60 -13.31
CA ASP A 74 -15.40 3.76 -12.66
C ASP A 74 -16.00 2.46 -12.16
N MET A 75 -15.32 1.32 -12.45
CA MET A 75 -15.75 -0.06 -12.16
C MET A 75 -17.06 -0.50 -12.79
N MET A 76 -17.72 0.33 -13.61
CA MET A 76 -18.97 -0.02 -14.29
C MET A 76 -18.73 -0.58 -15.71
N LYS A 77 -19.76 -1.16 -16.29
CA LYS A 77 -19.72 -1.63 -17.70
C LYS A 77 -19.52 -0.44 -18.65
N PRO A 78 -18.74 -0.61 -19.73
CA PRO A 78 -18.57 0.44 -20.72
C PRO A 78 -19.92 0.85 -21.35
N HIS A 79 -20.16 2.15 -21.41
CA HIS A 79 -21.29 2.74 -22.12
C HIS A 79 -20.91 3.23 -23.52
N GLN A 80 -19.61 3.37 -23.80
CA GLN A 80 -19.07 3.69 -25.11
C GLN A 80 -17.86 2.82 -25.40
N THR A 81 -17.79 2.25 -26.59
CA THR A 81 -16.66 1.49 -27.10
C THR A 81 -16.34 1.92 -28.53
N GLY A 82 -15.11 1.75 -28.95
CA GLY A 82 -14.71 2.06 -30.31
C GLY A 82 -13.36 1.48 -30.69
N LYS A 83 -13.09 1.54 -32.00
CA LYS A 83 -11.80 1.18 -32.61
C LYS A 83 -11.41 2.27 -33.62
N GLN A 84 -10.22 2.81 -33.47
CA GLN A 84 -9.70 3.85 -34.38
C GLN A 84 -8.17 3.73 -34.48
N PRO A 85 -7.60 4.05 -35.65
CA PRO A 85 -6.14 4.09 -35.78
C PRO A 85 -5.58 5.36 -35.12
N LEU A 86 -4.35 5.25 -34.63
CA LEU A 86 -3.53 6.41 -34.31
C LEU A 86 -3.29 7.23 -35.59
N LYS A 87 -3.36 8.54 -35.49
CA LYS A 87 -3.02 9.49 -36.55
C LYS A 87 -2.10 10.57 -36.00
N ASN A 88 -0.95 10.78 -36.66
CA ASN A 88 0.06 11.68 -36.14
C ASN A 88 0.48 11.29 -34.71
N GLU A 89 0.74 10.01 -34.50
CA GLU A 89 1.22 9.41 -33.23
C GLU A 89 0.24 9.53 -32.05
N LYS A 90 -1.04 9.87 -32.26
CA LYS A 90 -2.06 10.03 -31.23
C LYS A 90 -3.45 9.63 -31.69
N LEU A 91 -4.32 9.38 -30.73
CA LEU A 91 -5.77 9.28 -30.90
C LEU A 91 -6.44 10.19 -29.86
N GLU A 92 -7.38 11.03 -30.30
CA GLU A 92 -8.24 11.81 -29.41
C GLU A 92 -9.62 11.14 -29.32
N ILE A 93 -10.04 10.83 -28.08
CA ILE A 93 -11.31 10.18 -27.79
C ILE A 93 -12.21 11.16 -27.06
N ASN A 94 -13.36 11.49 -27.65
CA ASN A 94 -14.40 12.24 -26.96
C ASN A 94 -15.17 11.28 -26.05
N ALA A 95 -14.97 11.40 -24.75
CA ALA A 95 -15.55 10.49 -23.74
C ALA A 95 -16.90 10.97 -23.18
N GLY A 96 -17.43 12.07 -23.70
CA GLY A 96 -18.68 12.65 -23.21
C GLY A 96 -18.53 13.39 -21.89
N THR A 97 -19.48 13.22 -21.00
CA THR A 97 -19.54 13.91 -19.70
C THR A 97 -20.29 13.05 -18.69
N MET A 98 -20.16 13.38 -17.41
CA MET A 98 -21.04 12.88 -16.34
C MET A 98 -22.04 13.96 -15.93
N LYS A 99 -23.25 13.57 -15.56
CA LYS A 99 -24.32 14.49 -15.09
C LYS A 99 -24.25 14.73 -13.58
N LYS A 100 -23.54 13.90 -12.84
CA LYS A 100 -23.37 13.93 -11.37
C LYS A 100 -21.90 13.74 -11.01
N GLU A 101 -21.60 13.90 -9.76
CA GLU A 101 -20.29 13.62 -9.17
C GLU A 101 -19.91 12.15 -9.38
N GLY A 102 -18.60 11.88 -9.56
CA GLY A 102 -18.08 10.53 -9.76
C GLY A 102 -16.80 10.50 -10.57
N PHE A 103 -16.54 9.34 -11.16
CA PHE A 103 -15.32 9.12 -11.93
C PHE A 103 -15.65 8.50 -13.30
N LEU A 104 -15.00 9.06 -14.34
CA LEU A 104 -15.10 8.56 -15.73
C LEU A 104 -13.76 7.96 -16.13
N ARG A 105 -13.78 6.71 -16.58
CA ARG A 105 -12.61 5.93 -16.95
C ARG A 105 -12.53 5.74 -18.45
N CYS A 106 -11.34 5.93 -19.00
CA CYS A 106 -10.97 5.50 -20.35
C CYS A 106 -9.95 4.36 -20.26
N ARG A 107 -10.23 3.22 -20.90
CA ARG A 107 -9.30 2.12 -21.13
C ARG A 107 -9.00 2.06 -22.61
N ALA A 108 -7.72 2.03 -22.96
CA ALA A 108 -7.26 1.91 -24.34
C ALA A 108 -6.40 0.67 -24.52
N PHE A 109 -6.62 -0.10 -25.58
CA PHE A 109 -5.97 -1.38 -25.83
C PHE A 109 -5.34 -1.37 -27.21
N VAL A 110 -4.14 -1.91 -27.31
CA VAL A 110 -3.40 -2.08 -28.57
C VAL A 110 -2.81 -3.47 -28.63
N THR A 111 -2.96 -4.12 -29.78
CA THR A 111 -2.28 -5.38 -30.05
C THR A 111 -0.96 -5.12 -30.78
N CYS A 112 0.14 -5.52 -30.18
CA CYS A 112 1.46 -5.42 -30.78
C CYS A 112 2.16 -6.78 -30.70
N GLN A 113 2.58 -7.31 -31.85
CA GLN A 113 3.23 -8.62 -31.96
C GLN A 113 2.43 -9.77 -31.30
N GLY A 114 1.11 -9.79 -31.51
CA GLY A 114 0.22 -10.81 -30.96
C GLY A 114 -0.10 -10.70 -29.47
N ARG A 115 0.40 -9.67 -28.78
CA ARG A 115 0.13 -9.40 -27.36
C ARG A 115 -0.69 -8.12 -27.22
N GLU A 116 -1.72 -8.15 -26.36
CA GLU A 116 -2.50 -6.97 -26.01
C GLU A 116 -1.83 -6.18 -24.86
N TYR A 117 -1.81 -4.85 -25.02
CA TYR A 117 -1.32 -3.88 -24.03
C TYR A 117 -2.43 -2.90 -23.71
N GLU A 118 -2.51 -2.52 -22.44
CA GLU A 118 -3.55 -1.64 -21.93
C GLU A 118 -2.96 -0.35 -21.35
N GLY A 119 -3.66 0.77 -21.57
CA GLY A 119 -3.50 2.02 -20.86
C GLY A 119 -4.82 2.46 -20.24
N VAL A 120 -4.78 3.08 -19.08
CA VAL A 120 -5.95 3.52 -18.32
C VAL A 120 -5.77 4.94 -17.84
N ALA A 121 -6.85 5.74 -17.92
CA ALA A 121 -6.96 7.03 -17.24
C ALA A 121 -8.35 7.16 -16.63
N THR A 122 -8.44 7.69 -15.42
CA THR A 122 -9.70 7.97 -14.72
C THR A 122 -9.72 9.42 -14.29
N VAL A 123 -10.75 10.16 -14.64
CA VAL A 123 -10.94 11.57 -14.28
C VAL A 123 -12.05 11.74 -13.27
N GLY A 124 -11.93 12.73 -12.39
CA GLY A 124 -12.92 13.04 -11.37
C GLY A 124 -13.86 14.17 -11.76
N PHE A 125 -15.15 13.97 -11.58
CA PHE A 125 -16.19 14.98 -11.71
C PHE A 125 -16.62 15.44 -10.32
N SER A 126 -16.17 16.64 -9.92
CA SER A 126 -16.42 17.21 -8.59
C SER A 126 -16.31 16.17 -7.46
N PRO A 127 -15.22 15.39 -7.38
CA PRO A 127 -15.10 14.30 -6.42
C PRO A 127 -15.18 14.77 -4.96
N GLU A 128 -14.92 16.04 -4.70
CA GLU A 128 -15.06 16.67 -3.39
C GLU A 128 -16.52 16.75 -2.90
N LYS A 129 -17.50 16.52 -3.78
CA LYS A 129 -18.94 16.53 -3.47
C LYS A 129 -19.52 15.13 -3.29
N LEU A 130 -18.72 14.10 -3.51
CA LEU A 130 -19.18 12.72 -3.28
C LEU A 130 -19.61 12.55 -1.82
N GLN A 131 -20.75 11.93 -1.64
CA GLN A 131 -21.27 11.58 -0.33
C GLN A 131 -21.05 10.09 -0.07
N PRO A 132 -20.72 9.69 1.16
CA PRO A 132 -20.61 8.28 1.50
C PRO A 132 -21.96 7.58 1.31
N THR A 133 -21.93 6.33 0.83
CA THR A 133 -23.14 5.51 0.65
C THR A 133 -23.73 5.07 1.99
N THR A 134 -22.89 4.98 3.02
CA THR A 134 -23.30 4.58 4.37
C THR A 134 -23.10 5.75 5.34
N PRO A 135 -24.11 6.14 6.12
CA PRO A 135 -23.98 7.21 7.10
C PRO A 135 -23.06 6.79 8.25
N LEU A 136 -22.37 7.76 8.83
CA LEU A 136 -21.59 7.52 10.04
C LEU A 136 -22.53 7.09 11.19
N PRO A 137 -22.25 5.99 11.91
CA PRO A 137 -23.04 5.58 13.06
C PRO A 137 -23.11 6.69 14.11
N VAL A 138 -24.27 6.89 14.72
CA VAL A 138 -24.51 7.98 15.68
C VAL A 138 -23.62 7.91 16.92
N ASP A 139 -23.20 6.71 17.28
CA ASP A 139 -22.33 6.44 18.44
C ASP A 139 -20.85 6.22 18.07
N PHE A 140 -20.44 6.56 16.82
CA PHE A 140 -19.10 6.28 16.31
C PHE A 140 -17.98 6.83 17.20
N LEU A 141 -18.09 8.09 17.61
CA LEU A 141 -17.07 8.74 18.44
C LEU A 141 -17.01 8.13 19.85
N GLU A 142 -18.16 7.85 20.47
CA GLU A 142 -18.23 7.23 21.79
C GLU A 142 -17.72 5.79 21.77
N PHE A 143 -18.07 5.03 20.73
CA PHE A 143 -17.57 3.66 20.52
C PHE A 143 -16.03 3.61 20.49
N TRP A 144 -15.39 4.52 19.74
CA TRP A 144 -13.93 4.53 19.65
C TRP A 144 -13.26 5.13 20.90
N LYS A 145 -13.89 6.11 21.54
CA LYS A 145 -13.42 6.65 22.82
C LYS A 145 -13.39 5.56 23.88
N SER A 146 -14.52 4.88 24.12
CA SER A 146 -14.61 3.80 25.11
C SER A 146 -13.70 2.61 24.77
N THR A 147 -13.51 2.31 23.49
CA THR A 147 -12.59 1.25 23.03
C THR A 147 -11.13 1.59 23.37
N LYS A 148 -10.70 2.84 23.17
CA LYS A 148 -9.36 3.30 23.54
C LYS A 148 -9.14 3.28 25.04
N GLU A 149 -10.08 3.84 25.81
CA GLU A 149 -10.05 3.86 27.28
C GLU A 149 -9.99 2.44 27.87
N ALA A 150 -10.69 1.48 27.26
CA ALA A 150 -10.62 0.08 27.68
C ALA A 150 -9.23 -0.54 27.41
N ALA A 151 -8.60 -0.18 26.29
CA ALA A 151 -7.26 -0.68 25.95
C ALA A 151 -6.16 -0.04 26.83
N GLU A 152 -6.30 1.23 27.22
CA GLU A 152 -5.37 1.95 28.08
C GLU A 152 -5.26 1.34 29.50
N LYS A 153 -6.29 0.58 29.95
CA LYS A 153 -6.25 -0.14 31.24
C LYS A 153 -5.19 -1.25 31.26
N TRP A 154 -4.74 -1.70 30.10
CA TRP A 154 -3.68 -2.67 29.97
C TRP A 154 -2.33 -1.95 29.84
N ALA A 155 -1.42 -2.16 30.78
CA ALA A 155 -0.06 -1.65 30.71
C ALA A 155 0.61 -2.13 29.40
N LEU A 156 1.40 -1.29 28.76
CA LEU A 156 2.05 -1.62 27.47
C LEU A 156 2.98 -2.81 27.55
N GLU A 157 3.71 -2.95 28.68
CA GLU A 157 4.69 -4.02 28.91
C GLU A 157 5.57 -4.30 27.66
N PRO A 158 6.31 -3.29 27.18
CA PRO A 158 7.08 -3.43 25.96
C PRO A 158 8.25 -4.42 26.17
N ILE A 159 8.42 -5.31 25.20
CA ILE A 159 9.57 -6.20 25.12
C ILE A 159 10.32 -5.82 23.84
N MET A 160 11.60 -5.50 23.98
CA MET A 160 12.48 -5.12 22.87
C MET A 160 13.67 -6.07 22.82
N THR A 161 13.83 -6.79 21.73
CA THR A 161 14.95 -7.70 21.49
C THR A 161 15.78 -7.20 20.33
N LEU A 162 17.03 -6.87 20.57
CA LEU A 162 17.96 -6.44 19.52
C LEU A 162 18.14 -7.58 18.50
N LEU A 163 18.16 -7.23 17.22
CA LEU A 163 18.46 -8.12 16.10
C LEU A 163 19.82 -7.73 15.49
N PRO A 164 20.94 -8.20 16.04
CA PRO A 164 22.28 -7.75 15.63
C PRO A 164 22.54 -7.94 14.14
N GLU A 165 22.01 -9.03 13.56
CA GLU A 165 22.13 -9.39 12.15
C GLU A 165 21.41 -8.43 11.19
N ARG A 166 20.51 -7.59 11.72
CA ARG A 166 19.77 -6.57 10.96
C ARG A 166 20.24 -5.14 11.26
N CYS A 167 21.09 -4.97 12.26
CA CYS A 167 21.67 -3.66 12.58
C CYS A 167 22.62 -3.21 11.48
N THR A 168 22.71 -1.90 11.29
CA THR A 168 23.71 -1.27 10.41
C THR A 168 24.67 -0.42 11.25
N ASP A 169 25.67 0.18 10.63
CA ASP A 169 26.56 1.13 11.32
C ASP A 169 25.79 2.33 11.91
N LYS A 170 24.64 2.69 11.31
CA LYS A 170 23.84 3.87 11.67
C LYS A 170 22.56 3.55 12.42
N VAL A 171 22.09 2.30 12.45
CA VAL A 171 20.74 1.96 12.94
C VAL A 171 20.78 0.70 13.80
N ASN A 172 20.12 0.77 14.95
CA ASN A 172 19.73 -0.41 15.74
C ASN A 172 18.38 -0.92 15.27
N VAL A 173 18.24 -2.24 15.15
CA VAL A 173 16.99 -2.91 14.73
C VAL A 173 16.56 -3.86 15.84
N TYR A 174 15.30 -3.72 16.26
CA TYR A 174 14.72 -4.52 17.32
C TYR A 174 13.46 -5.24 16.84
N HIS A 175 13.28 -6.49 17.27
CA HIS A 175 11.97 -7.10 17.33
C HIS A 175 11.27 -6.60 18.58
N VAL A 176 10.07 -6.05 18.44
CA VAL A 176 9.33 -5.48 19.56
C VAL A 176 7.98 -6.14 19.72
N SER A 177 7.49 -6.19 20.96
CA SER A 177 6.09 -6.50 21.24
C SER A 177 5.58 -5.69 22.42
N PHE A 178 4.29 -5.38 22.42
CA PHE A 178 3.61 -4.64 23.49
C PHE A 178 2.15 -5.09 23.59
N ALA A 179 1.54 -4.88 24.76
CA ALA A 179 0.15 -5.24 25.00
C ALA A 179 -0.79 -4.41 24.11
N ASN A 180 -1.86 -5.05 23.66
CA ASN A 180 -2.88 -4.44 22.84
C ASN A 180 -4.11 -4.07 23.69
N ASN A 181 -5.19 -4.82 23.58
CA ASN A 181 -6.52 -4.43 24.07
C ASN A 181 -7.16 -5.43 25.04
N ASP A 182 -6.46 -6.52 25.38
CA ASP A 182 -6.98 -7.57 26.23
C ASP A 182 -5.83 -8.42 26.79
N TYR A 183 -6.15 -9.30 27.76
CA TYR A 183 -5.20 -10.26 28.35
C TYR A 183 -4.51 -11.08 27.25
N ALA A 184 -3.20 -11.18 27.33
CA ALA A 184 -2.34 -11.89 26.39
C ALA A 184 -2.45 -11.40 24.91
N SER A 185 -3.25 -10.39 24.62
CA SER A 185 -3.31 -9.78 23.30
C SER A 185 -2.11 -8.85 23.09
N ARG A 186 -1.24 -9.18 22.14
CA ARG A 186 -0.03 -8.38 21.86
C ARG A 186 0.03 -7.94 20.41
N MET A 187 0.68 -6.81 20.20
CA MET A 187 1.17 -6.36 18.90
C MET A 187 2.65 -6.68 18.78
N TYR A 188 3.10 -6.94 17.56
CA TYR A 188 4.50 -7.22 17.26
C TYR A 188 4.96 -6.34 16.10
N GLY A 189 6.24 -5.98 16.09
CA GLY A 189 6.81 -5.16 15.03
C GLY A 189 8.34 -5.26 14.95
N ILE A 190 8.87 -4.60 13.93
CA ILE A 190 10.30 -4.31 13.79
C ILE A 190 10.49 -2.81 13.98
N LEU A 191 11.28 -2.45 14.98
CA LEU A 191 11.64 -1.07 15.30
C LEU A 191 13.05 -0.80 14.81
N CYS A 192 13.23 0.27 14.05
CA CYS A 192 14.51 0.78 13.59
C CYS A 192 14.76 2.15 14.22
N VAL A 193 15.87 2.31 14.98
CA VAL A 193 16.23 3.54 15.69
C VAL A 193 17.64 3.98 15.27
N PRO A 194 17.87 5.25 14.91
CA PRO A 194 19.20 5.77 14.65
C PRO A 194 20.13 5.58 15.87
N LYS A 195 21.38 5.23 15.62
CA LYS A 195 22.41 5.07 16.69
C LYS A 195 22.99 6.39 17.18
N ALA A 196 22.97 7.42 16.32
CA ALA A 196 23.49 8.74 16.70
C ALA A 196 22.62 9.32 17.82
N SER A 197 23.25 10.03 18.75
CA SER A 197 22.53 10.74 19.81
C SER A 197 21.65 11.84 19.21
N GLY A 198 20.42 11.95 19.70
CA GLY A 198 19.46 12.95 19.23
C GLY A 198 18.03 12.50 19.37
N GLU A 199 17.10 13.41 19.05
CA GLU A 199 15.68 13.15 18.99
C GLU A 199 15.21 13.14 17.53
N TYR A 200 14.37 12.17 17.17
CA TYR A 200 13.98 11.91 15.79
C TYR A 200 12.47 11.87 15.61
N PRO A 201 11.95 12.31 14.46
CA PRO A 201 10.57 12.05 14.10
C PRO A 201 10.34 10.54 13.87
N ALA A 202 9.12 10.08 14.12
CA ALA A 202 8.77 8.68 13.94
C ALA A 202 7.79 8.45 12.79
N ILE A 203 7.92 7.29 12.15
CA ILE A 203 6.97 6.79 11.16
C ILE A 203 6.44 5.45 11.67
N LEU A 204 5.13 5.40 11.89
CA LEU A 204 4.41 4.14 12.09
C LEU A 204 4.02 3.57 10.73
N LYS A 205 4.72 2.52 10.30
CA LYS A 205 4.44 1.81 9.06
C LYS A 205 3.45 0.69 9.32
N VAL A 206 2.28 0.76 8.68
CA VAL A 206 1.21 -0.21 8.82
C VAL A 206 1.07 -1.07 7.56
N PRO A 207 0.75 -2.38 7.69
CA PRO A 207 0.91 -3.33 6.60
C PRO A 207 -0.27 -3.35 5.63
N GLY A 208 0.02 -3.59 4.36
CA GLY A 208 -0.93 -4.11 3.40
C GLY A 208 -1.43 -5.51 3.79
N ALA A 209 -2.48 -5.99 3.13
CA ALA A 209 -3.06 -7.31 3.42
C ALA A 209 -2.04 -8.44 3.24
N GLY A 210 -2.21 -9.51 4.02
CA GLY A 210 -1.38 -10.71 3.99
C GLY A 210 -0.67 -10.98 5.31
N ILE A 211 -0.16 -12.19 5.46
CA ILE A 211 0.48 -12.72 6.66
C ILE A 211 1.92 -13.07 6.29
N ARG A 212 2.88 -12.35 6.87
CA ARG A 212 4.29 -12.45 6.47
C ARG A 212 5.23 -11.95 7.55
N ALA A 213 6.53 -12.26 7.38
CA ALA A 213 7.59 -11.62 8.12
C ALA A 213 7.78 -10.16 7.70
N TYR A 214 8.35 -9.36 8.60
CA TYR A 214 8.78 -7.99 8.32
C TYR A 214 10.28 -7.86 8.61
N ASN A 215 10.97 -7.05 7.82
CA ASN A 215 12.41 -6.84 7.94
C ASN A 215 12.77 -5.53 8.64
N GLY A 216 11.81 -4.59 8.70
CA GLY A 216 12.07 -3.21 9.12
C GLY A 216 12.64 -2.36 7.99
N GLU A 217 12.84 -1.08 8.26
CA GLU A 217 13.24 -0.05 7.29
C GLU A 217 14.55 0.63 7.72
N ALA A 218 15.60 -0.16 7.95
CA ALA A 218 16.88 0.34 8.46
C ALA A 218 17.51 1.42 7.56
N GLU A 219 17.39 1.30 6.23
CA GLU A 219 17.91 2.30 5.29
C GLU A 219 17.24 3.68 5.49
N ARG A 220 15.90 3.69 5.62
CA ARG A 220 15.16 4.93 5.87
C ARG A 220 15.44 5.49 7.26
N ALA A 221 15.51 4.62 8.26
CA ALA A 221 15.85 5.02 9.62
C ALA A 221 17.24 5.67 9.67
N GLY A 222 18.20 5.21 8.88
CA GLY A 222 19.54 5.81 8.74
C GLY A 222 19.54 7.24 8.18
N LYS A 223 18.39 7.74 7.68
CA LYS A 223 18.20 9.13 7.24
C LYS A 223 17.64 10.03 8.34
N GLY A 224 17.60 9.57 9.59
CA GLY A 224 17.17 10.36 10.75
C GLY A 224 15.69 10.17 11.12
N PHE A 225 15.16 8.96 11.01
CA PHE A 225 13.80 8.62 11.43
C PHE A 225 13.79 7.40 12.37
N ILE A 226 12.93 7.43 13.36
CA ILE A 226 12.48 6.19 14.03
C ILE A 226 11.41 5.56 13.15
N ILE A 227 11.53 4.27 12.84
CA ILE A 227 10.51 3.58 12.04
C ILE A 227 10.04 2.32 12.77
N LEU A 228 8.76 2.26 13.06
CA LEU A 228 8.10 1.08 13.61
C LEU A 228 7.22 0.45 12.52
N GLU A 229 7.61 -0.72 12.02
CA GLU A 229 6.82 -1.54 11.09
C GLU A 229 6.10 -2.62 11.89
N ILE A 230 4.77 -2.56 11.98
CA ILE A 230 3.97 -3.50 12.80
C ILE A 230 3.31 -4.60 11.98
N GLY A 231 3.11 -5.76 12.62
CA GLY A 231 2.18 -6.80 12.16
C GLY A 231 0.85 -6.71 12.90
N ILE A 232 -0.26 -6.99 12.22
CA ILE A 232 -1.61 -6.82 12.80
C ILE A 232 -2.24 -8.10 13.32
N HIS A 233 -1.56 -9.25 13.18
CA HIS A 233 -2.17 -10.56 13.46
C HIS A 233 -1.95 -11.05 14.89
N GLY A 234 -1.23 -10.31 15.73
CA GLY A 234 -0.92 -10.72 17.11
C GLY A 234 0.05 -11.90 17.19
N ILE A 235 0.90 -12.05 16.19
CA ILE A 235 1.95 -13.07 16.10
C ILE A 235 3.30 -12.40 15.84
N PRO A 236 4.42 -12.99 16.32
CA PRO A 236 5.75 -12.47 16.01
C PRO A 236 5.97 -12.26 14.51
N VAL A 237 6.71 -11.21 14.15
CA VAL A 237 6.90 -10.81 12.76
C VAL A 237 8.26 -11.21 12.17
N ASN A 238 9.01 -12.04 12.87
CA ASN A 238 10.35 -12.53 12.51
C ASN A 238 10.45 -14.06 12.46
N LEU A 239 9.31 -14.76 12.33
CA LEU A 239 9.27 -16.22 12.19
C LEU A 239 9.63 -16.64 10.74
N THR A 240 9.76 -17.93 10.52
CA THR A 240 10.05 -18.51 9.20
C THR A 240 8.85 -18.40 8.25
N GLY A 241 9.09 -18.33 6.95
CA GLY A 241 8.05 -18.12 5.94
C GLY A 241 6.97 -19.20 5.90
N ASP A 242 7.30 -20.44 6.20
CA ASP A 242 6.37 -21.57 6.22
C ASP A 242 5.34 -21.47 7.37
N VAL A 243 5.68 -20.84 8.49
CA VAL A 243 4.72 -20.54 9.56
C VAL A 243 3.63 -19.59 9.05
N TYR A 244 4.01 -18.51 8.40
CA TYR A 244 3.06 -17.55 7.84
C TYR A 244 2.21 -18.17 6.74
N HIS A 245 2.80 -18.98 5.87
CA HIS A 245 2.08 -19.70 4.83
C HIS A 245 1.01 -20.63 5.40
N ARG A 246 1.33 -21.37 6.45
CA ARG A 246 0.36 -22.24 7.16
C ARG A 246 -0.76 -21.43 7.82
N LEU A 247 -0.45 -20.31 8.45
CA LEU A 247 -1.45 -19.42 9.04
C LEU A 247 -2.36 -18.81 7.97
N TYR A 248 -1.80 -18.38 6.83
CA TYR A 248 -2.58 -17.84 5.71
C TYR A 248 -3.58 -18.85 5.14
N ASN A 249 -3.17 -20.11 5.00
CA ASN A 249 -4.03 -21.17 4.48
C ASN A 249 -4.90 -21.86 5.56
N GLY A 250 -4.68 -21.56 6.82
CA GLY A 250 -5.35 -22.14 7.99
C GLY A 250 -6.05 -21.11 8.86
N ALA A 251 -5.54 -20.93 10.08
CA ALA A 251 -6.21 -20.20 11.17
C ALA A 251 -6.50 -18.72 10.85
N LEU A 252 -5.76 -18.09 9.94
CA LEU A 252 -5.95 -16.69 9.54
C LEU A 252 -6.50 -16.56 8.10
N LYS A 253 -6.98 -17.64 7.50
CA LYS A 253 -7.61 -17.57 6.19
C LYS A 253 -8.84 -16.67 6.26
N ASN A 254 -8.92 -15.68 5.33
CA ASN A 254 -10.01 -14.71 5.28
C ASN A 254 -10.18 -13.88 6.59
N TYR A 255 -9.10 -13.61 7.32
CA TYR A 255 -9.12 -12.87 8.58
C TYR A 255 -9.89 -11.54 8.50
N HIS A 256 -9.91 -10.91 7.33
CA HIS A 256 -10.59 -9.62 7.08
C HIS A 256 -12.11 -9.68 7.29
N SER A 257 -12.71 -10.86 7.26
CA SER A 257 -14.15 -11.07 7.51
C SER A 257 -14.46 -11.69 8.89
N PHE A 258 -13.47 -11.89 9.77
CA PHE A 258 -13.72 -12.50 11.07
C PHE A 258 -14.64 -11.64 11.94
N ASN A 259 -15.78 -12.22 12.34
CA ASN A 259 -16.82 -11.58 13.13
C ASN A 259 -17.35 -10.26 12.53
N MET A 260 -17.46 -10.17 11.21
CA MET A 260 -17.90 -8.97 10.49
C MET A 260 -19.36 -8.58 10.82
N ASP A 261 -20.14 -9.53 11.34
CA ASP A 261 -21.51 -9.38 11.84
C ASP A 261 -21.62 -8.74 13.24
N ASN A 262 -20.47 -8.57 13.95
CA ASN A 262 -20.45 -8.04 15.30
C ASN A 262 -19.32 -7.03 15.49
N ARG A 263 -19.66 -5.74 15.56
CA ARG A 263 -18.68 -4.65 15.68
C ARG A 263 -17.75 -4.76 16.89
N ASP A 264 -18.22 -5.38 17.99
CA ASP A 264 -17.43 -5.54 19.22
C ASP A 264 -16.38 -6.64 19.12
N LYS A 265 -16.61 -7.63 18.28
CA LYS A 265 -15.72 -8.77 18.03
C LYS A 265 -15.03 -8.69 16.66
N TYR A 266 -15.40 -7.72 15.82
CA TYR A 266 -14.83 -7.59 14.48
C TYR A 266 -13.32 -7.49 14.53
N TYR A 267 -12.67 -8.24 13.66
CA TYR A 267 -11.22 -8.36 13.61
C TYR A 267 -10.49 -7.01 13.57
N TYR A 268 -10.99 -6.06 12.80
CA TYR A 268 -10.37 -4.74 12.67
C TYR A 268 -10.58 -3.82 13.87
N LYS A 269 -11.55 -4.06 14.75
CA LYS A 269 -11.61 -3.33 16.04
C LYS A 269 -10.31 -3.53 16.82
N ARG A 270 -9.87 -4.80 16.96
CA ARG A 270 -8.61 -5.15 17.59
C ARG A 270 -7.40 -4.56 16.85
N VAL A 271 -7.42 -4.59 15.50
CA VAL A 271 -6.33 -4.07 14.66
C VAL A 271 -6.20 -2.56 14.85
N TYR A 272 -7.28 -1.80 14.75
CA TYR A 272 -7.25 -0.35 14.91
C TYR A 272 -6.80 0.06 16.31
N THR A 273 -7.30 -0.61 17.34
CA THR A 273 -6.84 -0.42 18.72
C THR A 273 -5.34 -0.70 18.84
N GLY A 274 -4.86 -1.81 18.28
CA GLY A 274 -3.45 -2.16 18.30
C GLY A 274 -2.55 -1.15 17.57
N CYS A 275 -3.05 -0.53 16.50
CA CYS A 275 -2.34 0.57 15.84
C CYS A 275 -2.23 1.82 16.73
N VAL A 276 -3.28 2.16 17.49
CA VAL A 276 -3.22 3.25 18.49
C VAL A 276 -2.24 2.90 19.61
N ARG A 277 -2.25 1.66 20.09
CA ARG A 277 -1.27 1.18 21.09
C ARG A 277 0.18 1.23 20.57
N ALA A 278 0.38 1.08 19.25
CA ALA A 278 1.70 1.29 18.64
C ALA A 278 2.16 2.75 18.72
N ILE A 279 1.22 3.70 18.66
CA ILE A 279 1.52 5.13 18.94
C ILE A 279 1.95 5.28 20.40
N ASP A 280 1.19 4.72 21.36
CA ASP A 280 1.55 4.78 22.77
C ASP A 280 2.98 4.24 23.01
N PHE A 281 3.33 3.12 22.36
CA PHE A 281 4.68 2.57 22.44
C PHE A 281 5.74 3.53 21.87
N ILE A 282 5.51 4.16 20.70
CA ILE A 282 6.44 5.14 20.13
C ILE A 282 6.67 6.31 21.11
N TYR A 283 5.63 6.75 21.81
CA TYR A 283 5.73 7.84 22.81
C TYR A 283 6.49 7.45 24.08
N THR A 284 6.83 6.17 24.28
CA THR A 284 7.73 5.73 25.36
C THR A 284 9.22 5.78 24.98
N LEU A 285 9.55 5.99 23.71
CA LEU A 285 10.93 5.97 23.23
C LEU A 285 11.63 7.28 23.57
N PRO A 286 12.79 7.24 24.26
CA PRO A 286 13.48 8.46 24.67
C PRO A 286 14.05 9.27 23.49
N GLU A 287 14.26 8.63 22.33
CA GLU A 287 14.75 9.28 21.11
C GLU A 287 13.64 9.92 20.26
N PHE A 288 12.39 9.85 20.69
CA PHE A 288 11.28 10.37 19.91
C PHE A 288 11.00 11.87 20.19
N ASN A 289 10.96 12.71 19.15
CA ASN A 289 10.78 14.17 19.27
C ASN A 289 9.32 14.65 19.23
N GLY A 290 8.34 13.77 19.33
CA GLY A 290 6.91 14.12 19.30
C GLY A 290 6.32 14.34 17.90
N ASN A 291 7.08 14.17 16.80
CA ASN A 291 6.59 14.29 15.42
C ASN A 291 6.33 12.91 14.83
N LEU A 292 5.06 12.51 14.76
CA LEU A 292 4.61 11.20 14.28
C LEU A 292 3.88 11.31 12.96
N ALA A 293 4.24 10.45 12.01
CA ALA A 293 3.48 10.21 10.79
C ALA A 293 3.10 8.72 10.67
N THR A 294 2.01 8.45 9.95
CA THR A 294 1.61 7.09 9.56
C THR A 294 1.82 6.87 8.07
N PHE A 295 2.15 5.65 7.69
CA PHE A 295 2.46 5.30 6.30
C PHE A 295 1.96 3.90 5.97
N GLY A 296 1.25 3.74 4.84
CA GLY A 296 0.84 2.44 4.36
C GLY A 296 0.17 2.44 2.99
N GLY A 297 0.09 1.26 2.38
CA GLY A 297 -0.58 1.03 1.11
C GLY A 297 -1.64 -0.07 1.21
N SER A 298 -2.67 -0.04 0.35
CA SER A 298 -3.79 -0.98 0.34
C SER A 298 -4.49 -1.01 1.72
N GLN A 299 -4.60 -2.16 2.37
CA GLN A 299 -5.05 -2.25 3.77
C GLN A 299 -4.29 -1.27 4.69
N GLY A 300 -2.98 -1.14 4.51
CA GLY A 300 -2.15 -0.19 5.27
C GLY A 300 -2.50 1.27 4.97
N GLY A 301 -2.94 1.58 3.76
CA GLY A 301 -3.47 2.90 3.40
C GLY A 301 -4.72 3.24 4.22
N ALA A 302 -5.67 2.31 4.30
CA ALA A 302 -6.85 2.44 5.16
C ALA A 302 -6.47 2.57 6.64
N LEU A 303 -5.57 1.71 7.14
CA LEU A 303 -5.08 1.79 8.51
C LEU A 303 -4.45 3.16 8.83
N SER A 304 -3.66 3.71 7.91
CA SER A 304 -3.05 5.04 8.08
C SER A 304 -4.10 6.14 8.26
N ILE A 305 -5.18 6.11 7.46
CA ILE A 305 -6.30 7.07 7.57
C ILE A 305 -7.03 6.89 8.89
N VAL A 306 -7.39 5.65 9.23
CA VAL A 306 -8.13 5.34 10.47
C VAL A 306 -7.35 5.78 11.71
N ILE A 307 -6.05 5.48 11.76
CA ILE A 307 -5.19 5.83 12.89
C ILE A 307 -5.11 7.35 13.06
N ALA A 308 -4.92 8.09 11.97
CA ALA A 308 -4.88 9.55 12.01
C ALA A 308 -6.22 10.17 12.45
N GLY A 309 -7.33 9.51 12.12
CA GLY A 309 -8.67 9.92 12.60
C GLY A 309 -8.93 9.56 14.07
N LEU A 310 -8.34 8.48 14.58
CA LEU A 310 -8.54 8.03 15.96
C LEU A 310 -7.58 8.68 16.97
N ASP A 311 -6.45 9.22 16.51
CA ASP A 311 -5.40 9.73 17.38
C ASP A 311 -4.79 11.05 16.86
N ALA A 312 -5.12 12.14 17.55
CA ALA A 312 -4.66 13.48 17.20
C ALA A 312 -3.13 13.69 17.35
N ARG A 313 -2.41 12.74 17.94
CA ARG A 313 -0.94 12.76 18.01
C ARG A 313 -0.29 12.49 16.65
N VAL A 314 -1.02 11.95 15.68
CA VAL A 314 -0.55 11.78 14.30
C VAL A 314 -0.58 13.13 13.59
N LYS A 315 0.61 13.66 13.24
CA LYS A 315 0.77 14.97 12.58
C LYS A 315 0.80 14.91 11.06
N GLY A 316 1.00 13.71 10.50
CA GLY A 316 1.01 13.50 9.07
C GLY A 316 0.66 12.08 8.70
N LEU A 317 0.10 11.89 7.50
CA LEU A 317 -0.17 10.56 6.99
C LEU A 317 0.17 10.47 5.50
N VAL A 318 0.62 9.28 5.09
CA VAL A 318 0.78 8.94 3.68
C VAL A 318 0.02 7.64 3.42
N SER A 319 -1.04 7.74 2.63
CA SER A 319 -1.90 6.63 2.27
C SER A 319 -1.82 6.37 0.77
N PHE A 320 -1.44 5.16 0.37
CA PHE A 320 -1.44 4.73 -1.03
C PHE A 320 -2.64 3.83 -1.29
N TYR A 321 -3.42 4.12 -2.35
CA TYR A 321 -4.54 3.30 -2.83
C TYR A 321 -5.25 2.54 -1.69
N PRO A 322 -5.86 3.27 -0.71
CA PRO A 322 -6.42 2.67 0.48
C PRO A 322 -7.51 1.65 0.14
N ALA A 323 -7.46 0.49 0.79
CA ALA A 323 -8.55 -0.48 0.82
C ALA A 323 -9.52 -0.17 1.95
N LEU A 324 -10.60 -0.97 2.09
CA LEU A 324 -11.60 -0.80 3.17
C LEU A 324 -12.28 0.58 3.17
N CYS A 325 -12.31 1.22 2.01
CA CYS A 325 -13.11 2.41 1.77
C CYS A 325 -14.57 2.02 1.51
N ASP A 326 -15.42 3.00 1.21
CA ASP A 326 -16.81 2.78 0.84
C ASP A 326 -16.88 1.93 -0.46
N MET A 327 -16.91 0.63 -0.29
CA MET A 327 -16.91 -0.36 -1.36
C MET A 327 -18.31 -0.99 -1.44
N ALA A 328 -19.29 -0.20 -1.89
CA ALA A 328 -20.66 -0.64 -2.11
C ALA A 328 -20.81 -1.48 -3.37
#